data_ab48478b46816f058a226e320d7c551b
#
_entry.id   ab48478b46816f058a226e320d7c551b
#
_cell.length_a   1.000
_cell.length_b   1.000
_cell.length_c   1.000
_cell.angle_alpha   90.00
_cell.angle_beta   90.00
_cell.angle_gamma   90.00
#
_symmetry.space_group_name_H-M   'P 1'
#
loop_
_entity.id
_entity.type
_entity.pdbx_description
1 polymer ?
#
loop_
_entity_poly.entity_id
_entity_poly.type
_entity_poly.pdbx_seq_one_letter_code
_entity_poly.pdbx_strand_id
1 'polypeptide(L)'
;MRHLLLATKHTFFYQHLTIITKMSYKEMTAEEAASLIQNGQQIAFSGFTPAGATKAIPGAIAKRAEAEHAAGREFKVRMVTGASTGDSCDGVLSRADAIAYRAPYQSNADLRARANKNQLNFTDLHLSMTPQYMNYGFMGKFDWAIVEAADVSENGEILLTTSVGIAPTGLKLADKVLIELNEYHSKELRGFHDIYECANPPRRREIPIYSAGDRCGAEVVKIDPKKIVGIIRTNKADEVKPFKPSDPITEKIGQNVVEFFAAEMKAGRIPSSFLPIQSGVGNIANAVLGAMGENKEIPAFCMYSEVLQDSVINLVESGRIKFASATSLTVTPDKIQEIYGNPKFFRERLVLRPQEISNSPEVARRIGIISINTAIEVDLSGNVNSSHIMGKNLMNGIGGSGDFTRAAYTSIYTCPSVAKGGCISAIVPNVSHCDHNEHSVNVIITENGIADLRCKTPYERAEILIEKCAHPAYKDLLRKFLKDAPVGHTPQTLANAYAFHEAFVKYGDMRRAGE
;
A
#
# COMPACT_ATOMS: atom_id res chain seq x y z
N MET A 1 -69.20 57.96 11.65
CA MET A 1 -69.95 56.78 12.08
C MET A 1 -69.40 55.56 11.45
N ARG A 2 -68.59 54.89 12.11
CA ARG A 2 -68.46 53.50 12.59
C ARG A 2 -69.30 52.50 11.77
N HIS A 3 -68.62 51.54 11.14
CA HIS A 3 -68.95 50.11 11.30
C HIS A 3 -67.70 49.26 11.02
N LEU A 4 -67.29 48.51 12.04
CA LEU A 4 -66.31 47.42 12.06
C LEU A 4 -66.92 46.24 11.29
N LEU A 5 -66.06 45.58 10.44
CA LEU A 5 -66.31 44.21 10.00
C LEU A 5 -65.08 43.39 10.30
N LEU A 6 -65.19 42.49 11.29
CA LEU A 6 -64.24 41.43 11.57
C LEU A 6 -64.22 40.40 10.43
N ALA A 7 -63.05 40.18 9.84
CA ALA A 7 -62.78 39.03 8.96
C ALA A 7 -61.87 38.03 9.70
N THR A 8 -62.47 36.92 10.09
CA THR A 8 -61.78 35.74 10.65
C THR A 8 -60.96 35.05 9.58
N LYS A 9 -59.66 35.10 9.69
CA LYS A 9 -58.73 34.28 8.88
C LYS A 9 -58.63 32.87 9.47
N HIS A 10 -59.20 31.88 8.80
CA HIS A 10 -58.89 30.48 9.03
C HIS A 10 -57.57 30.15 8.31
N THR A 11 -56.52 30.01 9.08
CA THR A 11 -55.22 29.51 8.62
C THR A 11 -55.26 28.00 8.73
N PHE A 12 -55.40 27.31 7.60
CA PHE A 12 -55.20 25.87 7.54
C PHE A 12 -53.70 25.60 7.56
N PHE A 13 -53.19 25.08 8.69
CA PHE A 13 -51.87 24.47 8.78
C PHE A 13 -51.94 23.07 8.13
N TYR A 14 -51.44 22.92 6.90
CA TYR A 14 -51.09 21.63 6.38
C TYR A 14 -49.79 21.20 7.06
N GLN A 15 -49.87 20.37 8.09
CA GLN A 15 -48.73 19.59 8.57
C GLN A 15 -48.47 18.49 7.53
N HIS A 16 -47.50 18.73 6.67
CA HIS A 16 -46.86 17.63 5.92
C HIS A 16 -46.09 16.79 6.93
N LEU A 17 -46.72 15.74 7.49
CA LEU A 17 -46.04 14.64 8.10
C LEU A 17 -45.25 13.92 6.97
N THR A 18 -44.02 14.34 6.76
CA THR A 18 -43.06 13.51 6.04
C THR A 18 -42.79 12.30 6.95
N ILE A 19 -43.47 11.18 6.68
CA ILE A 19 -43.12 9.90 7.29
C ILE A 19 -41.74 9.55 6.70
N ILE A 20 -40.68 9.98 7.39
CA ILE A 20 -39.33 9.47 7.16
C ILE A 20 -39.39 8.03 7.64
N THR A 21 -39.63 7.12 6.70
CA THR A 21 -39.46 5.69 6.94
C THR A 21 -37.99 5.50 7.23
N LYS A 22 -37.68 5.31 8.50
CA LYS A 22 -36.33 5.03 9.00
C LYS A 22 -35.91 3.71 8.36
N MET A 23 -35.09 3.76 7.30
CA MET A 23 -34.52 2.56 6.69
C MET A 23 -33.47 2.02 7.69
N SER A 24 -33.85 1.09 8.52
CA SER A 24 -32.88 0.32 9.28
C SER A 24 -32.38 -0.81 8.37
N TYR A 25 -31.07 -0.82 8.08
CA TYR A 25 -30.46 -1.93 7.38
C TYR A 25 -30.62 -3.23 8.19
N LYS A 26 -30.78 -4.36 7.50
CA LYS A 26 -30.88 -5.65 8.17
C LYS A 26 -29.58 -5.97 8.91
N GLU A 27 -29.66 -6.11 10.21
CA GLU A 27 -28.58 -6.70 11.00
C GLU A 27 -28.57 -8.22 10.80
N MET A 28 -27.38 -8.80 10.63
CA MET A 28 -27.19 -10.24 10.40
C MET A 28 -25.88 -10.72 11.00
N THR A 29 -25.79 -12.04 11.18
CA THR A 29 -24.54 -12.69 11.58
C THR A 29 -23.57 -12.78 10.40
N ALA A 30 -22.30 -13.04 10.67
CA ALA A 30 -21.31 -13.28 9.61
C ALA A 30 -21.63 -14.54 8.80
N GLU A 31 -22.20 -15.56 9.44
CA GLU A 31 -22.65 -16.81 8.82
C GLU A 31 -23.83 -16.57 7.87
N GLU A 32 -24.82 -15.78 8.29
CA GLU A 32 -25.93 -15.37 7.40
C GLU A 32 -25.42 -14.60 6.20
N ALA A 33 -24.49 -13.66 6.41
CA ALA A 33 -23.86 -12.91 5.32
C ALA A 33 -23.09 -13.82 4.35
N ALA A 34 -22.26 -14.74 4.86
CA ALA A 34 -21.53 -15.71 4.07
C ALA A 34 -22.46 -16.66 3.29
N SER A 35 -23.66 -16.96 3.79
CA SER A 35 -24.65 -17.81 3.10
C SER A 35 -25.17 -17.21 1.81
N LEU A 36 -25.13 -15.88 1.67
CA LEU A 36 -25.59 -15.16 0.47
C LEU A 36 -24.61 -15.23 -0.70
N ILE A 37 -23.33 -15.49 -0.42
CA ILE A 37 -22.25 -15.50 -1.40
C ILE A 37 -22.24 -16.83 -2.15
N GLN A 38 -22.13 -16.82 -3.48
CA GLN A 38 -22.12 -18.03 -4.30
C GLN A 38 -20.71 -18.36 -4.79
N ASN A 39 -20.48 -19.65 -5.12
CA ASN A 39 -19.22 -20.11 -5.72
C ASN A 39 -18.89 -19.26 -6.98
N GLY A 40 -17.63 -18.88 -7.13
CA GLY A 40 -17.11 -18.13 -8.27
C GLY A 40 -17.39 -16.62 -8.25
N GLN A 41 -18.18 -16.11 -7.30
CA GLN A 41 -18.50 -14.68 -7.24
C GLN A 41 -17.26 -13.84 -6.93
N GLN A 42 -17.24 -12.63 -7.48
CA GLN A 42 -16.16 -11.66 -7.31
C GLN A 42 -16.51 -10.63 -6.25
N ILE A 43 -15.59 -10.47 -5.31
CA ILE A 43 -15.75 -9.65 -4.12
C ILE A 43 -14.64 -8.59 -4.05
N ALA A 44 -15.04 -7.33 -3.88
CA ALA A 44 -14.14 -6.26 -3.47
C ALA A 44 -14.16 -6.16 -1.94
N PHE A 45 -13.04 -6.49 -1.28
CA PHE A 45 -12.89 -6.34 0.16
C PHE A 45 -12.20 -5.03 0.51
N SER A 46 -12.64 -4.37 1.58
CA SER A 46 -11.85 -3.29 2.18
C SER A 46 -10.59 -3.83 2.84
N GLY A 47 -9.66 -2.93 3.12
CA GLY A 47 -8.39 -3.22 3.75
C GLY A 47 -7.22 -2.83 2.88
N PHE A 48 -6.25 -2.19 3.53
CA PHE A 48 -4.95 -1.87 2.95
C PHE A 48 -3.91 -2.11 4.05
N THR A 49 -3.09 -3.16 3.91
CA THR A 49 -2.43 -3.83 5.04
C THR A 49 -3.50 -4.47 5.97
N PRO A 50 -3.26 -4.82 7.23
CA PRO A 50 -4.34 -5.23 8.13
C PRO A 50 -5.34 -4.11 8.47
N ALA A 51 -4.99 -2.85 8.22
CA ALA A 51 -5.83 -1.70 8.57
C ALA A 51 -7.12 -1.66 7.73
N GLY A 52 -8.26 -1.49 8.38
CA GLY A 52 -9.57 -1.41 7.74
C GLY A 52 -10.01 -2.67 7.00
N ALA A 53 -9.35 -3.80 7.25
CA ALA A 53 -9.72 -5.09 6.69
C ALA A 53 -10.93 -5.68 7.43
N THR A 54 -11.81 -6.35 6.69
CA THR A 54 -12.94 -7.09 7.26
C THR A 54 -12.46 -8.25 8.14
N LYS A 55 -13.13 -8.50 9.27
CA LYS A 55 -12.63 -9.37 10.35
C LYS A 55 -13.59 -10.51 10.76
N ALA A 56 -14.82 -10.50 10.25
CA ALA A 56 -15.84 -11.50 10.62
C ALA A 56 -16.32 -12.29 9.41
N ILE A 57 -16.76 -11.62 8.34
CA ILE A 57 -17.32 -12.27 7.15
C ILE A 57 -16.30 -13.20 6.46
N PRO A 58 -15.01 -12.85 6.29
CA PRO A 58 -14.05 -13.76 5.67
C PRO A 58 -13.91 -15.09 6.42
N GLY A 59 -13.92 -15.06 7.77
CA GLY A 59 -13.90 -16.27 8.59
C GLY A 59 -15.14 -17.15 8.40
N ALA A 60 -16.32 -16.55 8.23
CA ALA A 60 -17.55 -17.28 7.94
C ALA A 60 -17.56 -17.86 6.51
N ILE A 61 -17.02 -17.14 5.53
CA ILE A 61 -16.81 -17.65 4.16
C ILE A 61 -15.85 -18.84 4.19
N ALA A 62 -14.75 -18.76 4.95
CA ALA A 62 -13.79 -19.84 5.09
C ALA A 62 -14.43 -21.12 5.67
N LYS A 63 -15.16 -21.00 6.78
CA LYS A 63 -15.90 -22.12 7.38
C LYS A 63 -16.90 -22.76 6.40
N ARG A 64 -17.60 -21.92 5.62
CA ARG A 64 -18.51 -22.41 4.59
C ARG A 64 -17.75 -23.15 3.49
N ALA A 65 -16.63 -22.62 3.01
CA ALA A 65 -15.80 -23.29 2.01
C ALA A 65 -15.34 -24.68 2.51
N GLU A 66 -14.87 -24.78 3.75
CA GLU A 66 -14.49 -26.06 4.37
C GLU A 66 -15.65 -27.05 4.40
N ALA A 67 -16.86 -26.60 4.75
CA ALA A 67 -18.06 -27.45 4.77
C ALA A 67 -18.48 -27.91 3.35
N GLU A 68 -18.43 -27.03 2.36
CA GLU A 68 -18.72 -27.36 0.96
C GLU A 68 -17.69 -28.37 0.41
N HIS A 69 -16.40 -28.16 0.68
CA HIS A 69 -15.34 -29.07 0.28
C HIS A 69 -15.47 -30.45 0.94
N ALA A 70 -15.79 -30.48 2.23
CA ALA A 70 -16.04 -31.74 2.94
C ALA A 70 -17.23 -32.52 2.36
N ALA A 71 -18.21 -31.81 1.77
CA ALA A 71 -19.35 -32.41 1.07
C ALA A 71 -19.08 -32.70 -0.42
N GLY A 72 -17.81 -32.55 -0.89
CA GLY A 72 -17.41 -32.79 -2.27
C GLY A 72 -17.85 -31.73 -3.27
N ARG A 73 -18.25 -30.55 -2.81
CA ARG A 73 -18.65 -29.43 -3.66
C ARG A 73 -17.57 -28.36 -3.69
N GLU A 74 -17.32 -27.79 -4.86
CA GLU A 74 -16.39 -26.66 -5.00
C GLU A 74 -17.01 -25.36 -4.46
N PHE A 75 -16.24 -24.63 -3.64
CA PHE A 75 -16.60 -23.30 -3.21
C PHE A 75 -15.36 -22.41 -3.09
N LYS A 76 -15.20 -21.49 -4.04
CA LYS A 76 -14.13 -20.51 -4.05
C LYS A 76 -14.66 -19.16 -4.52
N VAL A 77 -14.09 -18.09 -4.03
CA VAL A 77 -14.42 -16.72 -4.44
C VAL A 77 -13.25 -16.08 -5.20
N ARG A 78 -13.56 -15.07 -5.99
CA ARG A 78 -12.59 -14.18 -6.61
C ARG A 78 -12.47 -12.93 -5.75
N MET A 79 -11.27 -12.54 -5.37
CA MET A 79 -11.07 -11.50 -4.35
C MET A 79 -10.12 -10.41 -4.85
N VAL A 80 -10.55 -9.15 -4.73
CA VAL A 80 -9.75 -7.95 -4.99
C VAL A 80 -9.76 -7.09 -3.73
N THR A 81 -8.59 -6.60 -3.33
CA THR A 81 -8.41 -5.77 -2.13
C THR A 81 -7.58 -4.53 -2.44
N GLY A 82 -7.40 -3.63 -1.49
CA GLY A 82 -6.48 -2.49 -1.66
C GLY A 82 -5.03 -2.93 -1.85
N ALA A 83 -4.54 -3.69 -0.88
CA ALA A 83 -3.24 -4.36 -0.91
C ALA A 83 -3.36 -5.69 -0.17
N SER A 84 -2.38 -6.08 0.69
CA SER A 84 -2.58 -7.20 1.61
C SER A 84 -3.67 -6.89 2.63
N THR A 85 -4.27 -7.94 3.19
CA THR A 85 -5.12 -7.86 4.37
C THR A 85 -4.54 -8.76 5.47
N GLY A 86 -5.03 -8.69 6.68
CA GLY A 86 -4.51 -9.46 7.81
C GLY A 86 -4.82 -10.97 7.74
N ASP A 87 -4.52 -11.67 8.82
CA ASP A 87 -4.82 -13.08 8.94
C ASP A 87 -6.33 -13.35 8.94
N SER A 88 -7.12 -12.43 9.49
CA SER A 88 -8.59 -12.49 9.51
C SER A 88 -9.25 -12.49 8.13
N CYS A 89 -8.56 -12.10 7.06
CA CYS A 89 -9.07 -12.11 5.70
C CYS A 89 -8.20 -12.97 4.77
N ASP A 90 -7.02 -12.51 4.35
CA ASP A 90 -6.13 -13.28 3.45
C ASP A 90 -5.76 -14.65 4.03
N GLY A 91 -5.45 -14.73 5.33
CA GLY A 91 -5.01 -15.96 5.99
C GLY A 91 -6.11 -17.00 6.06
N VAL A 92 -7.23 -16.67 6.68
CA VAL A 92 -8.34 -17.65 6.88
C VAL A 92 -8.90 -18.17 5.57
N LEU A 93 -9.08 -17.31 4.56
CA LEU A 93 -9.56 -17.71 3.23
C LEU A 93 -8.55 -18.60 2.50
N SER A 94 -7.25 -18.31 2.65
CA SER A 94 -6.18 -19.11 2.05
C SER A 94 -6.13 -20.52 2.65
N ARG A 95 -6.19 -20.63 3.97
CA ARG A 95 -6.16 -21.94 4.66
C ARG A 95 -7.36 -22.82 4.30
N ALA A 96 -8.54 -22.22 4.15
CA ALA A 96 -9.77 -22.89 3.74
C ALA A 96 -9.85 -23.25 2.24
N ASP A 97 -8.82 -22.97 1.45
CA ASP A 97 -8.86 -23.09 -0.02
C ASP A 97 -10.03 -22.35 -0.68
N ALA A 98 -10.42 -21.22 -0.11
CA ALA A 98 -11.60 -20.47 -0.52
C ALA A 98 -11.32 -19.41 -1.60
N ILE A 99 -10.08 -19.30 -2.13
CA ILE A 99 -9.69 -18.28 -3.09
C ILE A 99 -9.37 -18.90 -4.45
N ALA A 100 -10.10 -18.52 -5.50
CA ALA A 100 -9.80 -18.87 -6.88
C ALA A 100 -8.90 -17.82 -7.56
N TYR A 101 -9.09 -16.53 -7.25
CA TYR A 101 -8.37 -15.40 -7.82
C TYR A 101 -8.08 -14.34 -6.75
N ARG A 102 -6.88 -13.74 -6.80
CA ARG A 102 -6.45 -12.69 -5.88
C ARG A 102 -5.66 -11.59 -6.62
N ALA A 103 -5.98 -10.35 -6.35
CA ALA A 103 -5.22 -9.16 -6.79
C ALA A 103 -5.34 -8.04 -5.73
N PRO A 104 -4.47 -7.02 -5.72
CA PRO A 104 -3.27 -6.82 -6.53
C PRO A 104 -1.97 -7.22 -5.83
N TYR A 105 -1.97 -7.41 -4.51
CA TYR A 105 -0.78 -7.54 -3.65
C TYR A 105 -1.08 -8.40 -2.43
N GLN A 106 -0.10 -9.10 -1.91
CA GLN A 106 -0.23 -9.91 -0.70
C GLN A 106 1.03 -9.86 0.18
N SER A 107 0.86 -10.12 1.48
CA SER A 107 1.96 -10.29 2.44
C SER A 107 1.73 -11.47 3.40
N ASN A 108 0.59 -12.18 3.27
CA ASN A 108 0.26 -13.31 4.12
C ASN A 108 1.02 -14.59 3.68
N ALA A 109 1.57 -15.33 4.64
CA ALA A 109 2.40 -16.50 4.36
C ALA A 109 1.61 -17.65 3.70
N ASP A 110 0.36 -17.89 4.12
CA ASP A 110 -0.49 -18.95 3.59
C ASP A 110 -0.91 -18.66 2.15
N LEU A 111 -1.32 -17.40 1.88
CA LEU A 111 -1.65 -16.93 0.55
C LEU A 111 -0.45 -17.02 -0.40
N ARG A 112 0.73 -16.58 0.06
CA ARG A 112 1.99 -16.65 -0.67
C ARG A 112 2.34 -18.09 -1.04
N ALA A 113 2.22 -19.02 -0.07
CA ALA A 113 2.52 -20.42 -0.30
C ALA A 113 1.62 -21.02 -1.39
N ARG A 114 0.33 -20.66 -1.40
CA ARG A 114 -0.62 -21.11 -2.42
C ARG A 114 -0.35 -20.49 -3.79
N ALA A 115 -0.07 -19.19 -3.84
CA ALA A 115 0.30 -18.51 -5.09
C ALA A 115 1.56 -19.13 -5.71
N ASN A 116 2.61 -19.37 -4.92
CA ASN A 116 3.85 -19.98 -5.37
C ASN A 116 3.72 -21.46 -5.79
N LYS A 117 2.66 -22.14 -5.36
CA LYS A 117 2.30 -23.50 -5.80
C LYS A 117 1.29 -23.51 -6.95
N ASN A 118 0.93 -22.34 -7.48
CA ASN A 118 -0.08 -22.19 -8.53
C ASN A 118 -1.44 -22.82 -8.15
N GLN A 119 -1.81 -22.73 -6.86
CA GLN A 119 -3.08 -23.24 -6.33
C GLN A 119 -4.21 -22.20 -6.34
N LEU A 120 -3.91 -20.97 -6.72
CA LEU A 120 -4.84 -19.89 -7.02
C LEU A 120 -4.25 -18.99 -8.10
N ASN A 121 -5.10 -18.26 -8.80
CA ASN A 121 -4.66 -17.25 -9.78
C ASN A 121 -4.32 -15.97 -9.05
N PHE A 122 -3.05 -15.57 -9.04
CA PHE A 122 -2.61 -14.32 -8.45
C PHE A 122 -2.20 -13.33 -9.54
N THR A 123 -2.77 -12.13 -9.51
CA THR A 123 -2.39 -11.04 -10.41
C THR A 123 -1.73 -9.92 -9.63
N ASP A 124 -0.46 -9.70 -9.89
CA ASP A 124 0.32 -8.60 -9.34
C ASP A 124 0.10 -7.34 -10.17
N LEU A 125 -0.23 -6.21 -9.53
CA LEU A 125 -0.55 -4.95 -10.20
C LEU A 125 0.01 -3.77 -9.41
N HIS A 126 0.36 -2.70 -10.11
CA HIS A 126 0.55 -1.40 -9.47
C HIS A 126 -0.72 -0.99 -8.72
N LEU A 127 -0.55 -0.52 -7.49
CA LEU A 127 -1.71 -0.24 -6.62
C LEU A 127 -2.59 0.88 -7.17
N SER A 128 -2.01 1.92 -7.78
CA SER A 128 -2.78 3.00 -8.40
C SER A 128 -3.67 2.52 -9.57
N MET A 129 -3.23 1.47 -10.27
CA MET A 129 -3.94 0.93 -11.44
C MET A 129 -5.11 0.02 -11.06
N THR A 130 -5.13 -0.52 -9.85
CA THR A 130 -6.20 -1.44 -9.44
C THR A 130 -7.59 -0.82 -9.52
N PRO A 131 -7.88 0.37 -8.93
CA PRO A 131 -9.18 1.04 -9.09
C PRO A 131 -9.49 1.39 -10.55
N GLN A 132 -8.47 1.74 -11.36
CA GLN A 132 -8.65 2.03 -12.77
C GLN A 132 -9.11 0.79 -13.54
N TYR A 133 -8.45 -0.37 -13.34
CA TYR A 133 -8.81 -1.63 -13.98
C TYR A 133 -10.19 -2.12 -13.55
N MET A 134 -10.58 -1.89 -12.30
CA MET A 134 -11.93 -2.12 -11.81
C MET A 134 -12.93 -1.24 -12.59
N ASN A 135 -12.70 0.07 -12.67
CA ASN A 135 -13.57 1.05 -13.36
C ASN A 135 -13.63 0.83 -14.88
N TYR A 136 -12.54 0.34 -15.50
CA TYR A 136 -12.51 0.04 -16.96
C TYR A 136 -13.14 -1.32 -17.30
N GLY A 137 -13.54 -2.11 -16.30
CA GLY A 137 -14.14 -3.42 -16.48
C GLY A 137 -13.14 -4.54 -16.83
N PHE A 138 -11.83 -4.28 -16.80
CA PHE A 138 -10.80 -5.28 -17.12
C PHE A 138 -10.77 -6.45 -16.11
N MET A 139 -11.25 -6.22 -14.89
CA MET A 139 -11.36 -7.25 -13.85
C MET A 139 -12.71 -7.98 -13.88
N GLY A 140 -13.62 -7.59 -14.75
CA GLY A 140 -14.98 -8.12 -14.82
C GLY A 140 -15.92 -7.48 -13.80
N LYS A 141 -17.09 -8.12 -13.61
CA LYS A 141 -18.17 -7.65 -12.74
C LYS A 141 -17.83 -7.93 -11.28
N PHE A 142 -18.20 -7.01 -10.39
CA PHE A 142 -18.16 -7.21 -8.94
C PHE A 142 -19.57 -7.54 -8.42
N ASP A 143 -19.75 -8.73 -7.89
CA ASP A 143 -21.03 -9.16 -7.31
C ASP A 143 -21.23 -8.53 -5.94
N TRP A 144 -20.14 -8.42 -5.17
CA TRP A 144 -20.14 -7.93 -3.79
C TRP A 144 -19.04 -6.92 -3.52
N ALA A 145 -19.35 -5.94 -2.68
CA ALA A 145 -18.37 -5.24 -1.87
C ALA A 145 -18.60 -5.58 -0.39
N ILE A 146 -17.55 -5.98 0.29
CA ILE A 146 -17.57 -6.26 1.73
C ILE A 146 -16.57 -5.31 2.39
N VAL A 147 -17.08 -4.37 3.17
CA VAL A 147 -16.26 -3.28 3.71
C VAL A 147 -16.41 -3.13 5.20
N GLU A 148 -15.32 -2.78 5.86
CA GLU A 148 -15.35 -2.34 7.25
C GLU A 148 -15.67 -0.83 7.31
N ALA A 149 -16.55 -0.44 8.22
CA ALA A 149 -16.94 0.94 8.43
C ALA A 149 -17.02 1.29 9.93
N ALA A 150 -16.74 2.55 10.27
CA ALA A 150 -16.92 3.10 11.60
C ALA A 150 -18.35 3.66 11.79
N ASP A 151 -19.00 4.04 10.67
CA ASP A 151 -20.39 4.52 10.69
C ASP A 151 -21.05 4.31 9.33
N VAL A 152 -22.38 4.22 9.33
CA VAL A 152 -23.20 4.19 8.12
C VAL A 152 -24.51 4.91 8.35
N SER A 153 -24.84 5.86 7.48
CA SER A 153 -26.09 6.60 7.54
C SER A 153 -27.20 5.92 6.74
N GLU A 154 -28.46 6.25 7.07
CA GLU A 154 -29.63 5.78 6.34
C GLU A 154 -29.65 6.19 4.85
N ASN A 155 -28.89 7.23 4.49
CA ASN A 155 -28.76 7.75 3.14
C ASN A 155 -27.60 7.11 2.34
N GLY A 156 -26.98 6.04 2.87
CA GLY A 156 -25.88 5.34 2.21
C GLY A 156 -24.54 6.06 2.28
N GLU A 157 -24.33 6.94 3.27
CA GLU A 157 -23.03 7.50 3.58
C GLU A 157 -22.27 6.54 4.49
N ILE A 158 -21.09 6.11 4.06
CA ILE A 158 -20.26 5.12 4.74
C ILE A 158 -18.96 5.82 5.18
N LEU A 159 -18.74 5.88 6.49
CA LEU A 159 -17.49 6.31 7.08
C LEU A 159 -16.57 5.08 7.20
N LEU A 160 -15.54 5.02 6.37
CA LEU A 160 -14.54 3.96 6.43
C LEU A 160 -13.75 4.03 7.74
N THR A 161 -12.97 2.99 8.03
CA THR A 161 -12.13 2.95 9.23
C THR A 161 -10.71 3.45 8.93
N THR A 162 -9.69 2.69 9.24
CA THR A 162 -8.27 3.07 9.19
C THR A 162 -7.65 2.96 7.79
N SER A 163 -8.39 2.52 6.78
CA SER A 163 -7.92 2.56 5.39
C SER A 163 -9.03 2.89 4.40
N VAL A 164 -8.64 3.46 3.28
CA VAL A 164 -9.54 3.75 2.14
C VAL A 164 -9.33 2.71 1.03
N GLY A 165 -8.09 2.50 0.60
CA GLY A 165 -7.76 1.51 -0.43
C GLY A 165 -8.64 1.62 -1.68
N ILE A 166 -9.22 0.48 -2.09
CA ILE A 166 -10.17 0.37 -3.21
C ILE A 166 -11.64 0.48 -2.76
N ALA A 167 -11.91 0.66 -1.46
CA ALA A 167 -13.27 0.57 -0.95
C ALA A 167 -14.26 1.49 -1.68
N PRO A 168 -13.95 2.77 -2.00
CA PRO A 168 -14.87 3.62 -2.77
C PRO A 168 -15.22 3.03 -4.13
N THR A 169 -14.23 2.54 -4.86
CA THR A 169 -14.44 1.93 -6.19
C THR A 169 -15.23 0.63 -6.08
N GLY A 170 -14.91 -0.23 -5.11
CA GLY A 170 -15.65 -1.47 -4.86
C GLY A 170 -17.11 -1.23 -4.53
N LEU A 171 -17.39 -0.30 -3.61
CA LEU A 171 -18.74 0.09 -3.22
C LEU A 171 -19.58 0.64 -4.40
N LYS A 172 -18.93 1.41 -5.27
CA LYS A 172 -19.56 1.96 -6.46
C LYS A 172 -19.92 0.89 -7.49
N LEU A 173 -19.00 -0.04 -7.77
CA LEU A 173 -19.13 -1.01 -8.85
C LEU A 173 -19.91 -2.26 -8.47
N ALA A 174 -19.90 -2.68 -7.20
CA ALA A 174 -20.59 -3.88 -6.77
C ALA A 174 -22.11 -3.77 -6.89
N ASP A 175 -22.75 -4.90 -7.20
CA ASP A 175 -24.22 -5.00 -7.21
C ASP A 175 -24.78 -4.94 -5.79
N LYS A 176 -24.11 -5.59 -4.83
CA LYS A 176 -24.53 -5.76 -3.43
C LYS A 176 -23.41 -5.42 -2.48
N VAL A 177 -23.78 -4.90 -1.31
CA VAL A 177 -22.84 -4.44 -0.28
C VAL A 177 -23.18 -5.10 1.05
N LEU A 178 -22.15 -5.61 1.73
CA LEU A 178 -22.17 -6.01 3.13
C LEU A 178 -21.22 -5.10 3.90
N ILE A 179 -21.65 -4.65 5.07
CA ILE A 179 -20.87 -3.75 5.91
C ILE A 179 -20.56 -4.43 7.24
N GLU A 180 -19.26 -4.56 7.55
CA GLU A 180 -18.82 -4.82 8.91
C GLU A 180 -18.73 -3.49 9.66
N LEU A 181 -19.74 -3.18 10.47
CA LEU A 181 -19.75 -2.00 11.33
C LEU A 181 -18.90 -2.29 12.56
N ASN A 182 -17.68 -1.79 12.56
CA ASN A 182 -16.70 -2.09 13.61
C ASN A 182 -16.70 -1.00 14.69
N GLU A 183 -17.31 -1.30 15.82
CA GLU A 183 -17.49 -0.40 16.97
C GLU A 183 -16.17 -0.10 17.74
N TYR A 184 -15.08 -0.83 17.43
CA TYR A 184 -13.75 -0.52 17.93
C TYR A 184 -13.23 0.83 17.38
N HIS A 185 -13.62 1.18 16.16
CA HIS A 185 -13.17 2.40 15.50
C HIS A 185 -14.09 3.58 15.80
N SER A 186 -13.47 4.70 16.16
CA SER A 186 -14.19 5.92 16.53
C SER A 186 -14.83 6.59 15.32
N LYS A 187 -16.06 7.12 15.49
CA LYS A 187 -16.70 8.02 14.52
C LYS A 187 -15.94 9.35 14.34
N GLU A 188 -15.01 9.67 15.24
CA GLU A 188 -14.10 10.81 15.13
C GLU A 188 -13.11 10.67 13.95
N LEU A 189 -13.08 9.52 13.26
CA LEU A 189 -12.42 9.35 11.96
C LEU A 189 -13.05 10.23 10.86
N ARG A 190 -14.27 10.77 11.07
CA ARG A 190 -14.85 11.75 10.15
C ARG A 190 -13.93 12.98 10.06
N GLY A 191 -13.60 13.36 8.81
CA GLY A 191 -12.63 14.42 8.51
C GLY A 191 -11.18 13.96 8.36
N PHE A 192 -10.85 12.66 8.63
CA PHE A 192 -9.56 12.10 8.24
C PHE A 192 -9.54 11.67 6.77
N HIS A 193 -10.68 11.31 6.20
CA HIS A 193 -10.78 10.84 4.83
C HIS A 193 -10.90 12.00 3.83
N ASP A 194 -10.43 11.76 2.60
CA ASP A 194 -10.52 12.65 1.45
C ASP A 194 -10.82 11.81 0.21
N ILE A 195 -12.08 11.41 0.07
CA ILE A 195 -12.55 10.49 -0.95
C ILE A 195 -12.76 11.25 -2.26
N TYR A 196 -11.79 11.17 -3.16
CA TYR A 196 -11.87 11.73 -4.51
C TYR A 196 -11.92 10.61 -5.54
N GLU A 197 -12.88 10.68 -6.43
CA GLU A 197 -13.07 9.71 -7.50
C GLU A 197 -12.72 10.33 -8.85
N CYS A 198 -11.74 9.74 -9.55
CA CYS A 198 -11.38 10.14 -10.89
C CYS A 198 -12.43 9.70 -11.92
N ALA A 199 -12.73 10.56 -12.87
CA ALA A 199 -13.50 10.15 -14.04
C ALA A 199 -12.68 9.24 -14.95
N ASN A 200 -13.35 8.36 -15.70
CA ASN A 200 -12.70 7.54 -16.71
C ASN A 200 -12.32 8.38 -17.96
N PRO A 201 -11.26 8.00 -18.68
CA PRO A 201 -10.95 8.58 -19.97
C PRO A 201 -12.16 8.52 -20.93
N PRO A 202 -12.34 9.50 -21.84
CA PRO A 202 -11.48 10.68 -22.03
C PRO A 202 -11.84 11.87 -21.13
N ARG A 203 -12.68 11.68 -20.11
CA ARG A 203 -13.18 12.75 -19.22
C ARG A 203 -12.33 12.93 -17.98
N ARG A 204 -11.26 12.14 -17.84
CA ARG A 204 -10.32 12.26 -16.72
C ARG A 204 -9.64 13.62 -16.75
N ARG A 205 -9.56 14.27 -15.59
CA ARG A 205 -8.86 15.54 -15.39
C ARG A 205 -7.76 15.35 -14.37
N GLU A 206 -6.91 16.37 -14.22
CA GLU A 206 -5.89 16.39 -13.18
C GLU A 206 -6.53 16.22 -11.79
N ILE A 207 -5.81 15.56 -10.90
CA ILE A 207 -6.17 15.46 -9.49
C ILE A 207 -5.74 16.77 -8.82
N PRO A 208 -6.65 17.57 -8.21
CA PRO A 208 -6.36 18.91 -7.72
C PRO A 208 -5.62 18.87 -6.37
N ILE A 209 -4.42 18.27 -6.35
CA ILE A 209 -3.50 18.18 -5.21
C ILE A 209 -2.18 18.80 -5.64
N TYR A 210 -1.77 19.88 -5.00
CA TYR A 210 -0.57 20.66 -5.27
C TYR A 210 0.40 20.65 -4.08
N SER A 211 -0.08 20.21 -2.91
CA SER A 211 0.72 19.91 -1.72
C SER A 211 0.20 18.65 -1.03
N ALA A 212 1.00 18.04 -0.17
CA ALA A 212 0.61 16.82 0.55
C ALA A 212 -0.66 17.01 1.41
N GLY A 213 -0.92 18.23 1.86
CA GLY A 213 -2.05 18.56 2.74
C GLY A 213 -3.36 18.93 2.03
N ASP A 214 -3.34 19.14 0.70
CA ASP A 214 -4.55 19.57 -0.02
C ASP A 214 -5.63 18.50 0.02
N ARG A 215 -6.88 18.91 0.21
CA ARG A 215 -8.06 18.06 0.20
C ARG A 215 -8.95 18.42 -0.98
N CYS A 216 -9.46 17.42 -1.67
CA CYS A 216 -10.26 17.62 -2.90
C CYS A 216 -11.50 16.72 -2.98
N GLY A 217 -11.70 15.86 -1.99
CA GLY A 217 -12.78 14.87 -1.96
C GLY A 217 -13.74 15.04 -0.79
N ALA A 218 -14.54 14.00 -0.56
CA ALA A 218 -15.51 13.91 0.52
C ALA A 218 -14.96 13.17 1.74
N GLU A 219 -15.59 13.37 2.90
CA GLU A 219 -15.21 12.68 4.14
C GLU A 219 -15.76 11.25 4.25
N VAL A 220 -16.71 10.90 3.41
CA VAL A 220 -17.42 9.61 3.40
C VAL A 220 -17.60 9.11 1.98
N VAL A 221 -17.79 7.81 1.82
CA VAL A 221 -18.24 7.22 0.56
C VAL A 221 -19.77 7.24 0.54
N LYS A 222 -20.36 7.69 -0.57
CA LYS A 222 -21.82 7.69 -0.75
C LYS A 222 -22.24 6.74 -1.85
N ILE A 223 -23.16 5.84 -1.52
CA ILE A 223 -23.75 4.87 -2.47
C ILE A 223 -25.28 4.89 -2.41
N ASP A 224 -25.91 4.22 -3.37
CA ASP A 224 -27.36 3.92 -3.27
C ASP A 224 -27.58 3.01 -2.04
N PRO A 225 -28.35 3.45 -1.02
CA PRO A 225 -28.60 2.66 0.18
C PRO A 225 -29.27 1.30 -0.11
N LYS A 226 -29.96 1.14 -1.24
CA LYS A 226 -30.57 -0.12 -1.66
C LYS A 226 -29.56 -1.22 -1.96
N LYS A 227 -28.30 -0.88 -2.25
CA LYS A 227 -27.23 -1.87 -2.41
C LYS A 227 -26.83 -2.54 -1.11
N ILE A 228 -27.06 -1.90 0.05
CA ILE A 228 -26.68 -2.42 1.37
C ILE A 228 -27.66 -3.53 1.77
N VAL A 229 -27.19 -4.77 1.66
CA VAL A 229 -27.98 -5.98 1.95
C VAL A 229 -28.03 -6.26 3.44
N GLY A 230 -26.97 -5.92 4.17
CA GLY A 230 -26.91 -6.14 5.61
C GLY A 230 -25.68 -5.53 6.29
N ILE A 231 -25.80 -5.46 7.61
CA ILE A 231 -24.76 -4.97 8.52
C ILE A 231 -24.42 -6.06 9.51
N ILE A 232 -23.13 -6.29 9.71
CA ILE A 232 -22.56 -7.18 10.70
C ILE A 232 -21.81 -6.33 11.72
N ARG A 233 -22.21 -6.39 13.00
CA ARG A 233 -21.51 -5.65 14.05
C ARG A 233 -20.28 -6.41 14.51
N THR A 234 -19.17 -5.70 14.61
CA THR A 234 -17.91 -6.21 15.14
C THR A 234 -17.33 -5.21 16.14
N ASN A 235 -16.41 -5.68 16.98
CA ASN A 235 -15.63 -4.84 17.89
C ASN A 235 -14.23 -5.43 17.99
N LYS A 236 -13.39 -5.20 16.96
CA LYS A 236 -12.06 -5.80 16.84
C LYS A 236 -11.06 -4.77 16.34
N ALA A 237 -9.91 -4.70 16.99
CA ALA A 237 -8.78 -3.91 16.53
C ALA A 237 -8.22 -4.44 15.20
N ASP A 238 -7.50 -3.58 14.49
CA ASP A 238 -6.69 -3.99 13.34
C ASP A 238 -5.52 -4.89 13.78
N GLU A 239 -5.20 -5.90 12.97
CA GLU A 239 -4.16 -6.91 13.27
C GLU A 239 -2.73 -6.38 13.05
N VAL A 240 -2.49 -5.13 13.41
CA VAL A 240 -1.17 -4.50 13.25
C VAL A 240 -0.30 -4.87 14.44
N LYS A 241 0.88 -5.44 14.13
CA LYS A 241 1.90 -5.79 15.14
C LYS A 241 2.98 -4.73 15.20
N PRO A 242 3.55 -4.46 16.39
CA PRO A 242 4.71 -3.60 16.51
C PRO A 242 5.86 -4.08 15.62
N PHE A 243 6.58 -3.14 15.02
CA PHE A 243 7.80 -3.46 14.28
C PHE A 243 8.93 -3.83 15.26
N LYS A 244 9.85 -4.67 14.78
CA LYS A 244 11.05 -4.97 15.53
C LYS A 244 11.93 -3.72 15.67
N PRO A 245 12.67 -3.56 16.75
CA PRO A 245 13.71 -2.54 16.85
C PRO A 245 14.67 -2.59 15.66
N SER A 246 15.24 -1.44 15.29
CA SER A 246 16.30 -1.36 14.29
C SER A 246 17.50 -2.20 14.70
N ASP A 247 18.20 -2.71 13.71
CA ASP A 247 19.51 -3.36 13.89
C ASP A 247 20.63 -2.46 13.31
N PRO A 248 21.92 -2.72 13.63
CA PRO A 248 23.01 -1.87 13.17
C PRO A 248 23.11 -1.70 11.65
N ILE A 249 22.65 -2.67 10.86
CA ILE A 249 22.66 -2.59 9.38
C ILE A 249 21.59 -1.61 8.93
N THR A 250 20.36 -1.75 9.43
CA THR A 250 19.26 -0.86 9.06
C THR A 250 19.48 0.56 9.57
N GLU A 251 20.08 0.74 10.73
CA GLU A 251 20.49 2.05 11.26
C GLU A 251 21.54 2.72 10.36
N LYS A 252 22.56 1.97 9.90
CA LYS A 252 23.58 2.50 8.99
C LYS A 252 23.00 2.88 7.65
N ILE A 253 22.04 2.12 7.11
CA ILE A 253 21.29 2.50 5.90
C ILE A 253 20.54 3.82 6.13
N GLY A 254 19.85 3.96 7.26
CA GLY A 254 19.16 5.21 7.63
C GLY A 254 20.09 6.41 7.69
N GLN A 255 21.27 6.26 8.31
CA GLN A 255 22.32 7.30 8.36
C GLN A 255 22.81 7.67 6.94
N ASN A 256 23.07 6.69 6.07
CA ASN A 256 23.50 6.93 4.70
C ASN A 256 22.43 7.67 3.89
N VAL A 257 21.13 7.41 4.10
CA VAL A 257 20.04 8.17 3.47
C VAL A 257 20.05 9.64 3.93
N VAL A 258 20.22 9.88 5.21
CA VAL A 258 20.31 11.25 5.76
C VAL A 258 21.56 11.98 5.25
N GLU A 259 22.70 11.30 5.15
CA GLU A 259 23.92 11.83 4.55
C GLU A 259 23.71 12.23 3.09
N PHE A 260 23.02 11.39 2.31
CA PHE A 260 22.64 11.73 0.93
C PHE A 260 21.77 12.99 0.90
N PHE A 261 20.76 13.12 1.73
CA PHE A 261 19.89 14.29 1.77
C PHE A 261 20.62 15.56 2.16
N ALA A 262 21.49 15.50 3.17
CA ALA A 262 22.31 16.64 3.59
C ALA A 262 23.23 17.13 2.43
N ALA A 263 23.83 16.19 1.68
CA ALA A 263 24.64 16.50 0.51
C ALA A 263 23.80 17.13 -0.62
N GLU A 264 22.61 16.61 -0.88
CA GLU A 264 21.70 17.15 -1.91
C GLU A 264 21.17 18.55 -1.55
N MET A 265 20.85 18.79 -0.28
CA MET A 265 20.46 20.12 0.21
C MET A 265 21.61 21.12 0.10
N LYS A 266 22.82 20.74 0.52
CA LYS A 266 24.03 21.56 0.41
C LYS A 266 24.35 21.92 -1.04
N ALA A 267 24.08 21.01 -1.97
CA ALA A 267 24.25 21.24 -3.40
C ALA A 267 23.09 22.01 -4.05
N GLY A 268 22.05 22.39 -3.30
CA GLY A 268 20.87 23.10 -3.80
C GLY A 268 19.94 22.27 -4.68
N ARG A 269 20.11 20.92 -4.72
CA ARG A 269 19.25 20.02 -5.50
C ARG A 269 17.99 19.59 -4.74
N ILE A 270 18.00 19.60 -3.42
CA ILE A 270 16.80 19.56 -2.58
C ILE A 270 16.61 20.94 -1.97
N PRO A 271 15.42 21.57 -2.07
CA PRO A 271 15.18 22.91 -1.53
C PRO A 271 15.24 22.91 0.01
N SER A 272 15.53 24.06 0.60
CA SER A 272 15.60 24.25 2.06
C SER A 272 14.28 23.97 2.78
N SER A 273 13.14 24.07 2.08
CA SER A 273 11.81 23.70 2.60
C SER A 273 11.59 22.18 2.66
N PHE A 274 12.48 21.41 2.07
CA PHE A 274 12.43 20.00 1.77
C PHE A 274 11.29 19.61 0.82
N LEU A 275 11.36 18.39 0.29
CA LEU A 275 10.33 17.82 -0.58
C LEU A 275 9.52 16.76 0.18
N PRO A 276 8.28 16.46 -0.24
CA PRO A 276 7.50 15.39 0.39
C PRO A 276 8.19 14.04 0.25
N ILE A 277 8.12 13.23 1.31
CA ILE A 277 8.69 11.87 1.34
C ILE A 277 7.59 10.84 1.12
N GLN A 278 7.87 9.87 0.25
CA GLN A 278 7.21 8.57 0.26
C GLN A 278 8.17 7.56 0.87
N SER A 279 7.69 6.78 1.82
CA SER A 279 8.45 5.71 2.45
C SER A 279 7.69 4.39 2.35
N GLY A 280 8.41 3.31 2.07
CA GLY A 280 7.88 1.95 2.18
C GLY A 280 7.53 1.57 3.61
N VAL A 281 7.20 0.29 3.84
CA VAL A 281 6.87 -0.29 5.15
C VAL A 281 8.01 -1.18 5.62
N GLY A 282 8.23 -1.28 6.93
CA GLY A 282 9.16 -2.23 7.52
C GLY A 282 10.35 -1.60 8.26
N ASN A 283 11.28 -2.45 8.70
CA ASN A 283 12.36 -2.02 9.59
C ASN A 283 13.29 -0.97 8.97
N ILE A 284 13.65 -1.12 7.69
CA ILE A 284 14.50 -0.13 6.99
C ILE A 284 13.79 1.21 6.88
N ALA A 285 12.52 1.20 6.50
CA ALA A 285 11.72 2.43 6.41
C ALA A 285 11.64 3.16 7.76
N ASN A 286 11.43 2.41 8.85
CA ASN A 286 11.41 2.96 10.20
C ASN A 286 12.77 3.50 10.63
N ALA A 287 13.88 2.81 10.29
CA ALA A 287 15.24 3.29 10.57
C ALA A 287 15.57 4.59 9.82
N VAL A 288 15.15 4.70 8.54
CA VAL A 288 15.31 5.92 7.74
C VAL A 288 14.51 7.07 8.35
N LEU A 289 13.22 6.86 8.66
CA LEU A 289 12.37 7.89 9.27
C LEU A 289 12.88 8.30 10.66
N GLY A 290 13.38 7.35 11.46
CA GLY A 290 14.02 7.62 12.74
C GLY A 290 15.25 8.51 12.59
N ALA A 291 16.17 8.15 11.68
CA ALA A 291 17.38 8.93 11.41
C ALA A 291 17.04 10.35 10.88
N MET A 292 16.03 10.49 10.01
CA MET A 292 15.53 11.80 9.56
C MET A 292 14.92 12.61 10.71
N GLY A 293 14.22 11.95 11.63
CA GLY A 293 13.62 12.58 12.80
C GLY A 293 14.66 13.18 13.75
N GLU A 294 15.74 12.48 13.97
CA GLU A 294 16.82 12.88 14.90
C GLU A 294 17.79 13.90 14.30
N ASN A 295 17.98 13.91 12.98
CA ASN A 295 18.94 14.78 12.32
C ASN A 295 18.43 16.22 12.24
N LYS A 296 19.24 17.17 12.76
CA LYS A 296 18.89 18.61 12.82
C LYS A 296 19.10 19.35 11.51
N GLU A 297 19.89 18.79 10.59
CA GLU A 297 20.13 19.41 9.27
C GLU A 297 18.94 19.16 8.33
N ILE A 298 18.17 18.11 8.56
CA ILE A 298 16.93 17.86 7.81
C ILE A 298 15.81 18.72 8.42
N PRO A 299 15.19 19.64 7.67
CA PRO A 299 14.07 20.43 8.18
C PRO A 299 12.83 19.58 8.39
N ALA A 300 11.81 20.13 9.08
CA ALA A 300 10.51 19.49 9.17
C ALA A 300 9.89 19.38 7.77
N PHE A 301 9.38 18.20 7.42
CA PHE A 301 8.93 17.83 6.07
C PHE A 301 7.47 17.37 6.03
N CYS A 302 6.95 17.10 4.85
CA CYS A 302 5.66 16.46 4.63
C CYS A 302 5.84 15.03 4.11
N MET A 303 4.84 14.20 4.31
CA MET A 303 4.76 12.88 3.67
C MET A 303 3.57 12.81 2.71
N TYR A 304 3.80 12.19 1.56
CA TYR A 304 2.78 11.73 0.63
C TYR A 304 3.12 10.30 0.27
N SER A 305 2.44 9.35 0.89
CA SER A 305 2.84 7.94 0.91
C SER A 305 1.62 7.02 0.76
N GLU A 306 1.81 5.74 0.91
CA GLU A 306 0.72 4.74 0.91
C GLU A 306 0.28 4.37 2.32
N VAL A 307 1.23 4.27 3.28
CA VAL A 307 1.00 3.76 4.64
C VAL A 307 1.60 4.71 5.67
N LEU A 308 0.83 5.01 6.72
CA LEU A 308 1.31 5.70 7.92
C LEU A 308 1.44 4.68 9.06
N GLN A 309 2.65 4.58 9.61
CA GLN A 309 3.01 3.67 10.70
C GLN A 309 3.21 4.44 12.02
N ASP A 310 3.36 3.75 13.15
CA ASP A 310 3.58 4.37 14.46
C ASP A 310 4.73 5.39 14.44
N SER A 311 5.83 5.08 13.75
CA SER A 311 6.97 5.99 13.59
C SER A 311 6.60 7.33 12.93
N VAL A 312 5.68 7.30 11.96
CA VAL A 312 5.17 8.52 11.31
C VAL A 312 4.35 9.35 12.29
N ILE A 313 3.49 8.69 13.08
CA ILE A 313 2.65 9.38 14.07
C ILE A 313 3.51 10.06 15.13
N ASN A 314 4.54 9.37 15.65
CA ASN A 314 5.51 9.95 16.59
C ASN A 314 6.22 11.19 16.00
N LEU A 315 6.56 11.15 14.71
CA LEU A 315 7.18 12.30 14.03
C LEU A 315 6.20 13.45 13.76
N VAL A 316 4.91 13.16 13.60
CA VAL A 316 3.84 14.18 13.54
C VAL A 316 3.67 14.85 14.92
N GLU A 317 3.65 14.08 15.99
CA GLU A 317 3.53 14.60 17.36
C GLU A 317 4.73 15.48 17.75
N SER A 318 5.93 15.08 17.38
CA SER A 318 7.16 15.88 17.62
C SER A 318 7.30 17.08 16.65
N GLY A 319 6.39 17.27 15.69
CA GLY A 319 6.44 18.34 14.69
C GLY A 319 7.51 18.18 13.60
N ARG A 320 8.17 17.01 13.53
CA ARG A 320 9.13 16.68 12.48
C ARG A 320 8.43 16.41 11.14
N ILE A 321 7.22 15.86 11.18
CA ILE A 321 6.33 15.76 10.03
C ILE A 321 5.22 16.79 10.22
N LYS A 322 5.13 17.73 9.27
CA LYS A 322 4.12 18.81 9.26
C LYS A 322 2.74 18.28 8.86
N PHE A 323 2.71 17.41 7.87
CA PHE A 323 1.52 16.80 7.32
C PHE A 323 1.83 15.45 6.68
N ALA A 324 0.94 14.47 6.84
CA ALA A 324 1.08 13.16 6.22
C ALA A 324 -0.20 12.73 5.49
N SER A 325 -0.05 12.33 4.23
CA SER A 325 -1.10 11.83 3.35
C SER A 325 -0.82 10.38 2.96
N ALA A 326 -1.83 9.52 3.05
CA ALA A 326 -1.71 8.11 2.68
C ALA A 326 -3.07 7.49 2.34
N THR A 327 -3.09 6.18 2.06
CA THR A 327 -4.34 5.42 1.93
C THR A 327 -4.66 4.61 3.18
N SER A 328 -3.66 4.37 4.04
CA SER A 328 -3.79 3.50 5.21
C SER A 328 -3.09 4.06 6.44
N LEU A 329 -3.78 4.02 7.57
CA LEU A 329 -3.29 4.27 8.91
C LEU A 329 -3.01 2.91 9.58
N THR A 330 -1.84 2.35 9.32
CA THR A 330 -1.41 1.03 9.78
C THR A 330 -0.62 1.18 11.07
N VAL A 331 -1.32 1.43 12.14
CA VAL A 331 -0.77 1.69 13.46
C VAL A 331 -1.22 0.64 14.47
N THR A 332 -0.43 0.46 15.53
CA THR A 332 -0.79 -0.46 16.62
C THR A 332 -2.09 -0.07 17.31
N PRO A 333 -2.78 -1.01 17.98
CA PRO A 333 -3.99 -0.72 18.74
C PRO A 333 -3.81 0.40 19.77
N ASP A 334 -2.66 0.48 20.43
CA ASP A 334 -2.37 1.55 21.40
C ASP A 334 -2.25 2.91 20.70
N LYS A 335 -1.53 2.96 19.56
CA LYS A 335 -1.33 4.20 18.81
C LYS A 335 -2.64 4.72 18.20
N ILE A 336 -3.55 3.85 17.76
CA ILE A 336 -4.85 4.31 17.26
C ILE A 336 -5.71 4.93 18.38
N GLN A 337 -5.61 4.42 19.63
CA GLN A 337 -6.31 5.02 20.78
C GLN A 337 -5.73 6.40 21.15
N GLU A 338 -4.41 6.62 21.01
CA GLU A 338 -3.80 7.94 21.15
C GLU A 338 -4.36 8.93 20.11
N ILE A 339 -4.50 8.50 18.86
CA ILE A 339 -5.10 9.32 17.80
C ILE A 339 -6.57 9.66 18.14
N TYR A 340 -7.34 8.70 18.61
CA TYR A 340 -8.73 8.92 19.03
C TYR A 340 -8.85 9.82 20.28
N GLY A 341 -7.82 9.84 21.13
CA GLY A 341 -7.73 10.74 22.28
C GLY A 341 -7.51 12.22 21.91
N ASN A 342 -6.97 12.51 20.71
CA ASN A 342 -6.75 13.87 20.23
C ASN A 342 -7.09 14.04 18.75
N PRO A 343 -8.34 13.76 18.34
CA PRO A 343 -8.71 13.66 16.93
C PRO A 343 -8.56 14.99 16.19
N LYS A 344 -8.74 16.13 16.86
CA LYS A 344 -8.58 17.45 16.24
C LYS A 344 -7.14 17.68 15.79
N PHE A 345 -6.16 17.41 16.65
CA PHE A 345 -4.74 17.57 16.34
C PHE A 345 -4.33 16.74 15.12
N PHE A 346 -4.74 15.48 15.09
CA PHE A 346 -4.37 14.57 14.01
C PHE A 346 -5.15 14.84 12.72
N ARG A 347 -6.43 15.22 12.78
CA ARG A 347 -7.25 15.56 11.59
C ARG A 347 -6.66 16.73 10.79
N GLU A 348 -6.04 17.67 11.48
CA GLU A 348 -5.35 18.81 10.85
C GLU A 348 -4.02 18.42 10.18
N ARG A 349 -3.49 17.21 10.45
CA ARG A 349 -2.15 16.78 10.03
C ARG A 349 -2.11 15.47 9.26
N LEU A 350 -3.20 14.71 9.25
CA LEU A 350 -3.31 13.42 8.58
C LEU A 350 -4.47 13.43 7.58
N VAL A 351 -4.29 12.75 6.45
CA VAL A 351 -5.37 12.49 5.50
C VAL A 351 -5.25 11.10 4.89
N LEU A 352 -6.41 10.42 4.78
CA LEU A 352 -6.52 9.10 4.15
C LEU A 352 -7.30 9.21 2.83
N ARG A 353 -6.72 8.72 1.74
CA ARG A 353 -7.21 8.86 0.36
C ARG A 353 -7.45 7.51 -0.30
N PRO A 354 -8.29 7.43 -1.34
CA PRO A 354 -8.31 6.27 -2.23
C PRO A 354 -6.90 5.97 -2.76
N GLN A 355 -6.55 4.70 -2.92
CA GLN A 355 -5.19 4.33 -3.35
C GLN A 355 -4.84 4.85 -4.76
N GLU A 356 -5.81 5.06 -5.63
CA GLU A 356 -5.61 5.72 -6.92
C GLU A 356 -5.07 7.14 -6.75
N ILE A 357 -5.41 7.80 -5.65
CA ILE A 357 -4.98 9.17 -5.34
C ILE A 357 -3.67 9.16 -4.56
N SER A 358 -3.58 8.38 -3.46
CA SER A 358 -2.36 8.30 -2.64
C SER A 358 -1.15 7.81 -3.43
N ASN A 359 -1.38 6.91 -4.38
CA ASN A 359 -0.34 6.30 -5.23
C ASN A 359 -0.29 6.92 -6.64
N SER A 360 -0.89 8.10 -6.85
CA SER A 360 -0.96 8.72 -8.18
C SER A 360 0.43 9.16 -8.68
N PRO A 361 0.94 8.59 -9.82
CA PRO A 361 2.16 9.07 -10.45
C PRO A 361 2.07 10.53 -10.90
N GLU A 362 0.88 11.00 -11.27
CA GLU A 362 0.61 12.39 -11.66
C GLU A 362 0.87 13.34 -10.49
N VAL A 363 0.29 13.06 -9.33
CA VAL A 363 0.47 13.87 -8.11
C VAL A 363 1.91 13.78 -7.62
N ALA A 364 2.47 12.57 -7.56
CA ALA A 364 3.85 12.33 -7.14
C ALA A 364 4.85 13.20 -7.93
N ARG A 365 4.68 13.26 -9.26
CA ARG A 365 5.51 14.09 -10.13
C ARG A 365 5.32 15.58 -9.87
N ARG A 366 4.08 16.02 -9.73
CA ARG A 366 3.74 17.44 -9.55
C ARG A 366 4.30 18.01 -8.26
N ILE A 367 4.14 17.30 -7.15
CA ILE A 367 4.61 17.78 -5.83
C ILE A 367 6.07 17.44 -5.55
N GLY A 368 6.74 16.69 -6.44
CA GLY A 368 8.17 16.42 -6.37
C GLY A 368 8.56 15.44 -5.26
N ILE A 369 7.86 14.31 -5.14
CA ILE A 369 8.11 13.32 -4.09
C ILE A 369 9.53 12.74 -4.20
N ILE A 370 10.21 12.59 -3.05
CA ILE A 370 11.37 11.71 -2.92
C ILE A 370 10.84 10.35 -2.47
N SER A 371 11.04 9.31 -3.29
CA SER A 371 10.57 7.97 -2.97
C SER A 371 11.68 7.10 -2.40
N ILE A 372 11.39 6.39 -1.30
CA ILE A 372 12.32 5.48 -0.63
C ILE A 372 11.63 4.11 -0.52
N ASN A 373 12.15 3.14 -1.25
CA ASN A 373 11.61 1.78 -1.29
C ASN A 373 12.71 0.74 -1.02
N THR A 374 12.32 -0.50 -0.75
CA THR A 374 13.24 -1.58 -0.43
C THR A 374 13.41 -2.52 -1.62
N ALA A 375 14.65 -2.88 -1.93
CA ALA A 375 15.00 -3.89 -2.92
C ALA A 375 15.25 -5.27 -2.27
N ILE A 376 15.00 -6.34 -3.01
CA ILE A 376 15.49 -7.68 -2.72
C ILE A 376 16.88 -7.84 -3.34
N GLU A 377 17.03 -7.42 -4.59
CA GLU A 377 18.30 -7.41 -5.31
C GLU A 377 18.37 -6.29 -6.34
N VAL A 378 19.59 -5.88 -6.69
CA VAL A 378 19.90 -4.82 -7.65
C VAL A 378 21.01 -5.33 -8.56
N ASP A 379 20.87 -5.17 -9.88
CA ASP A 379 21.95 -5.54 -10.82
C ASP A 379 22.91 -4.38 -11.13
N LEU A 380 23.97 -4.73 -11.87
CA LEU A 380 25.03 -3.78 -12.21
C LEU A 380 24.58 -2.65 -13.15
N SER A 381 23.44 -2.77 -13.81
CA SER A 381 22.81 -1.68 -14.57
C SER A 381 21.98 -0.75 -13.70
N GLY A 382 21.57 -1.22 -12.50
CA GLY A 382 20.68 -0.52 -11.58
C GLY A 382 19.21 -0.91 -11.74
N ASN A 383 18.91 -2.05 -12.40
CA ASN A 383 17.57 -2.63 -12.33
C ASN A 383 17.32 -3.19 -10.93
N VAL A 384 16.07 -3.13 -10.47
CA VAL A 384 15.67 -3.55 -9.13
C VAL A 384 14.61 -4.64 -9.20
N ASN A 385 14.83 -5.70 -8.46
CA ASN A 385 13.83 -6.69 -8.07
C ASN A 385 13.40 -6.42 -6.63
N SER A 386 12.12 -6.20 -6.42
CA SER A 386 11.51 -5.95 -5.11
C SER A 386 10.43 -6.97 -4.75
N SER A 387 10.13 -7.94 -5.60
CA SER A 387 8.97 -8.82 -5.48
C SER A 387 9.27 -10.32 -5.50
N HIS A 388 10.34 -10.79 -6.16
CA HIS A 388 10.60 -12.22 -6.38
C HIS A 388 11.93 -12.69 -5.80
N ILE A 389 11.97 -13.95 -5.37
CA ILE A 389 13.19 -14.62 -4.89
C ILE A 389 13.56 -15.73 -5.88
N MET A 390 14.82 -15.73 -6.32
CA MET A 390 15.37 -16.72 -7.27
C MET A 390 14.50 -16.85 -8.53
N GLY A 391 14.00 -15.74 -9.05
CA GLY A 391 13.26 -15.61 -10.30
C GLY A 391 11.85 -16.20 -10.34
N LYS A 392 11.48 -17.09 -9.41
CA LYS A 392 10.21 -17.84 -9.49
C LYS A 392 9.29 -17.68 -8.29
N ASN A 393 9.81 -17.33 -7.13
CA ASN A 393 9.01 -17.31 -5.91
C ASN A 393 8.60 -15.87 -5.60
N LEU A 394 7.30 -15.59 -5.76
CA LEU A 394 6.71 -14.33 -5.33
C LEU A 394 6.88 -14.17 -3.81
N MET A 395 7.45 -13.06 -3.35
CA MET A 395 7.52 -12.69 -1.94
C MET A 395 6.26 -11.92 -1.50
N ASN A 396 5.86 -10.94 -2.30
CA ASN A 396 4.73 -10.06 -1.97
C ASN A 396 3.99 -9.53 -3.20
N GLY A 397 4.64 -8.85 -4.11
CA GLY A 397 4.16 -8.14 -5.28
C GLY A 397 4.86 -6.79 -5.43
N ILE A 398 4.62 -6.10 -6.55
CA ILE A 398 5.22 -4.80 -6.83
C ILE A 398 4.69 -3.71 -5.88
N GLY A 399 3.44 -3.85 -5.42
CA GLY A 399 2.82 -2.85 -4.56
C GLY A 399 2.74 -1.47 -5.19
N GLY A 400 2.97 -0.43 -4.39
CA GLY A 400 3.01 0.97 -4.85
C GLY A 400 4.40 1.46 -5.24
N SER A 401 5.45 0.64 -5.11
CA SER A 401 6.82 1.08 -5.37
C SER A 401 7.00 1.63 -6.78
N GLY A 402 6.41 0.99 -7.80
CA GLY A 402 6.47 1.46 -9.18
C GLY A 402 5.66 2.72 -9.46
N ASP A 403 4.58 2.92 -8.73
CA ASP A 403 3.76 4.15 -8.82
C ASP A 403 4.59 5.39 -8.47
N PHE A 404 5.43 5.27 -7.44
CA PHE A 404 6.27 6.37 -6.98
C PHE A 404 7.61 6.44 -7.73
N THR A 405 8.29 5.32 -7.94
CA THR A 405 9.65 5.26 -8.49
C THR A 405 9.80 6.05 -9.79
N ARG A 406 8.94 5.80 -10.78
CA ARG A 406 9.03 6.47 -12.08
C ARG A 406 8.63 7.95 -12.04
N ALA A 407 7.81 8.32 -11.08
CA ALA A 407 7.26 9.66 -10.96
C ALA A 407 8.03 10.55 -9.97
N ALA A 408 8.84 9.97 -9.09
CA ALA A 408 9.58 10.69 -8.07
C ALA A 408 10.52 11.76 -8.64
N TYR A 409 10.77 12.79 -7.85
CA TYR A 409 11.88 13.72 -8.07
C TYR A 409 13.23 13.00 -7.97
N THR A 410 13.36 12.15 -6.95
CA THR A 410 14.48 11.21 -6.80
C THR A 410 13.93 9.90 -6.23
N SER A 411 14.20 8.79 -6.92
CA SER A 411 13.88 7.44 -6.46
C SER A 411 15.10 6.81 -5.80
N ILE A 412 14.92 6.35 -4.56
CA ILE A 412 15.95 5.71 -3.74
C ILE A 412 15.51 4.28 -3.45
N TYR A 413 16.40 3.32 -3.69
CA TYR A 413 16.21 1.95 -3.22
C TYR A 413 17.23 1.62 -2.15
N THR A 414 16.76 1.00 -1.08
CA THR A 414 17.56 0.59 0.07
C THR A 414 17.50 -0.92 0.25
N CYS A 415 18.61 -1.54 0.60
CA CYS A 415 18.65 -2.95 1.01
C CYS A 415 19.92 -3.23 1.84
N PRO A 416 19.91 -4.23 2.72
CA PRO A 416 21.14 -4.80 3.23
C PRO A 416 21.94 -5.39 2.07
N SER A 417 23.25 -5.22 2.08
CA SER A 417 24.10 -5.69 0.98
C SER A 417 24.15 -7.22 0.84
N VAL A 418 23.80 -7.94 1.93
CA VAL A 418 23.72 -9.40 1.98
C VAL A 418 22.54 -9.89 2.80
N ALA A 419 22.15 -11.14 2.54
CA ALA A 419 21.15 -11.89 3.29
C ALA A 419 21.66 -13.28 3.68
N LYS A 420 20.90 -14.01 4.51
CA LYS A 420 21.20 -15.39 4.95
C LYS A 420 22.65 -15.57 5.44
N GLY A 421 23.07 -14.70 6.37
CA GLY A 421 24.43 -14.80 6.93
C GLY A 421 25.56 -14.58 5.92
N GLY A 422 25.30 -13.78 4.89
CA GLY A 422 26.28 -13.45 3.85
C GLY A 422 26.28 -14.40 2.65
N CYS A 423 25.42 -15.43 2.59
CA CYS A 423 25.36 -16.37 1.48
C CYS A 423 24.62 -15.84 0.25
N ILE A 424 23.86 -14.75 0.38
CA ILE A 424 23.14 -14.10 -0.71
C ILE A 424 23.61 -12.66 -0.81
N SER A 425 24.10 -12.24 -1.99
CA SER A 425 24.38 -10.84 -2.31
C SER A 425 23.11 -10.14 -2.79
N ALA A 426 22.87 -8.91 -2.32
CA ALA A 426 21.82 -8.06 -2.88
C ALA A 426 22.28 -7.34 -4.15
N ILE A 427 23.58 -7.16 -4.37
CA ILE A 427 24.13 -6.65 -5.62
C ILE A 427 24.56 -7.85 -6.47
N VAL A 428 23.93 -8.01 -7.63
CA VAL A 428 24.07 -9.19 -8.50
C VAL A 428 24.46 -8.80 -9.93
N PRO A 429 25.03 -9.69 -10.75
CA PRO A 429 25.29 -9.39 -12.14
C PRO A 429 24.04 -8.98 -12.91
N ASN A 430 22.94 -9.73 -12.76
CA ASN A 430 21.65 -9.44 -13.36
C ASN A 430 20.53 -9.87 -12.41
N VAL A 431 19.49 -9.05 -12.26
CA VAL A 431 18.33 -9.39 -11.42
C VAL A 431 17.57 -10.58 -12.00
N SER A 432 17.08 -11.46 -11.13
CA SER A 432 16.31 -12.64 -11.55
C SER A 432 14.86 -12.33 -11.92
N HIS A 433 14.38 -11.14 -11.56
CA HIS A 433 13.10 -10.55 -11.92
C HIS A 433 13.26 -9.03 -11.91
N CYS A 434 12.64 -8.30 -12.82
CA CYS A 434 12.79 -6.85 -12.91
C CYS A 434 11.45 -6.15 -12.64
N ASP A 435 11.33 -5.52 -11.48
CA ASP A 435 10.18 -4.68 -11.14
C ASP A 435 10.40 -3.22 -11.57
N HIS A 436 11.64 -2.71 -11.43
CA HIS A 436 12.00 -1.34 -11.75
C HIS A 436 13.28 -1.31 -12.56
N ASN A 437 13.18 -0.73 -13.76
CA ASN A 437 14.33 -0.69 -14.67
C ASN A 437 15.29 0.47 -14.33
N GLU A 438 16.50 0.37 -14.89
CA GLU A 438 17.59 1.33 -14.74
C GLU A 438 17.23 2.78 -15.06
N HIS A 439 16.23 3.03 -15.92
CA HIS A 439 15.80 4.38 -16.31
C HIS A 439 14.96 5.08 -15.24
N SER A 440 14.43 4.32 -14.29
CA SER A 440 13.56 4.83 -13.22
C SER A 440 14.24 4.84 -11.85
N VAL A 441 15.36 4.12 -11.70
CA VAL A 441 16.09 4.01 -10.43
C VAL A 441 17.24 5.03 -10.41
N ASN A 442 17.25 5.91 -9.42
CA ASN A 442 18.21 7.00 -9.33
C ASN A 442 19.35 6.73 -8.35
N VAL A 443 19.05 6.18 -7.17
CA VAL A 443 20.03 6.00 -6.10
C VAL A 443 19.82 4.65 -5.43
N ILE A 444 20.91 3.94 -5.18
CA ILE A 444 20.95 2.71 -4.37
C ILE A 444 21.74 2.99 -3.09
N ILE A 445 21.19 2.58 -1.95
CA ILE A 445 21.84 2.75 -0.65
C ILE A 445 21.82 1.44 0.12
N THR A 446 23.01 1.00 0.53
CA THR A 446 23.21 -0.11 1.46
C THR A 446 23.92 0.39 2.71
N GLU A 447 24.18 -0.47 3.68
CA GLU A 447 25.03 -0.15 4.84
C GLU A 447 26.48 0.18 4.43
N ASN A 448 26.93 -0.28 3.25
CA ASN A 448 28.29 -0.01 2.77
C ASN A 448 28.45 1.39 2.14
N GLY A 449 27.37 2.02 1.69
CA GLY A 449 27.41 3.36 1.11
C GLY A 449 26.29 3.68 0.12
N ILE A 450 26.55 4.69 -0.70
CA ILE A 450 25.59 5.34 -1.59
C ILE A 450 26.09 5.26 -3.03
N ALA A 451 25.30 4.69 -3.92
CA ALA A 451 25.49 4.71 -5.36
C ALA A 451 24.49 5.65 -6.03
N ASP A 452 24.96 6.85 -6.38
CA ASP A 452 24.19 7.80 -7.20
C ASP A 452 24.36 7.43 -8.68
N LEU A 453 23.28 6.91 -9.27
CA LEU A 453 23.24 6.41 -10.64
C LEU A 453 22.76 7.45 -11.65
N ARG A 454 22.42 8.66 -11.20
CA ARG A 454 21.90 9.72 -12.07
C ARG A 454 22.95 10.16 -13.08
N CYS A 455 22.54 10.24 -14.36
CA CYS A 455 23.41 10.65 -15.47
C CYS A 455 24.71 9.84 -15.61
N LYS A 456 24.69 8.56 -15.19
CA LYS A 456 25.80 7.61 -15.32
C LYS A 456 25.62 6.70 -16.51
N THR A 457 26.73 6.43 -17.20
CA THR A 457 26.79 5.36 -18.21
C THR A 457 26.64 3.98 -17.55
N PRO A 458 26.28 2.90 -18.29
CA PRO A 458 26.18 1.56 -17.72
C PRO A 458 27.47 1.08 -17.03
N TYR A 459 28.64 1.42 -17.55
CA TYR A 459 29.92 1.08 -16.90
C TYR A 459 30.13 1.86 -15.59
N GLU A 460 29.89 3.17 -15.57
CA GLU A 460 29.98 3.97 -14.34
C GLU A 460 28.98 3.49 -13.28
N ARG A 461 27.77 3.06 -13.69
CA ARG A 461 26.78 2.47 -12.77
C ARG A 461 27.31 1.17 -12.15
N ALA A 462 27.83 0.27 -12.97
CA ALA A 462 28.40 -0.99 -12.49
C ALA A 462 29.54 -0.76 -11.50
N GLU A 463 30.49 0.11 -11.84
CA GLU A 463 31.62 0.44 -10.96
C GLU A 463 31.17 1.03 -9.63
N ILE A 464 30.27 2.03 -9.62
CA ILE A 464 29.83 2.66 -8.38
C ILE A 464 28.99 1.71 -7.52
N LEU A 465 28.16 0.84 -8.10
CA LEU A 465 27.41 -0.18 -7.38
C LEU A 465 28.36 -1.19 -6.71
N ILE A 466 29.35 -1.67 -7.42
CA ILE A 466 30.36 -2.58 -6.87
C ILE A 466 31.12 -1.90 -5.72
N GLU A 467 31.63 -0.69 -5.96
CA GLU A 467 32.51 -0.05 -4.98
C GLU A 467 31.76 0.48 -3.74
N LYS A 468 30.53 0.98 -3.89
CA LYS A 468 29.79 1.65 -2.83
C LYS A 468 28.73 0.79 -2.16
N CYS A 469 28.10 -0.14 -2.88
CA CYS A 469 26.94 -0.85 -2.35
C CYS A 469 27.16 -2.35 -2.16
N ALA A 470 28.05 -2.98 -2.95
CA ALA A 470 28.29 -4.42 -2.80
C ALA A 470 29.02 -4.75 -1.50
N HIS A 471 28.66 -5.89 -0.90
CA HIS A 471 29.37 -6.42 0.26
C HIS A 471 30.81 -6.82 -0.15
N PRO A 472 31.83 -6.57 0.69
CA PRO A 472 33.23 -6.85 0.36
C PRO A 472 33.50 -8.25 -0.18
N ALA A 473 32.82 -9.27 0.36
CA ALA A 473 33.00 -10.67 -0.07
C ALA A 473 32.55 -10.96 -1.51
N TYR A 474 31.84 -10.03 -2.17
CA TYR A 474 31.32 -10.21 -3.54
C TYR A 474 31.97 -9.27 -4.55
N LYS A 475 32.74 -8.25 -4.11
CA LYS A 475 33.30 -7.25 -5.02
C LYS A 475 34.19 -7.85 -6.12
N ASP A 476 35.04 -8.79 -5.78
CA ASP A 476 35.97 -9.39 -6.76
C ASP A 476 35.24 -10.27 -7.78
N LEU A 477 34.19 -10.98 -7.37
CA LEU A 477 33.33 -11.72 -8.27
C LEU A 477 32.60 -10.80 -9.26
N LEU A 478 32.05 -9.67 -8.75
CA LEU A 478 31.38 -8.68 -9.59
C LEU A 478 32.36 -7.96 -10.54
N ARG A 479 33.57 -7.61 -10.07
CA ARG A 479 34.64 -7.04 -10.93
C ARG A 479 35.05 -8.01 -12.01
N LYS A 480 35.15 -9.30 -11.67
CA LYS A 480 35.44 -10.35 -12.68
C LYS A 480 34.33 -10.40 -13.71
N PHE A 481 33.06 -10.40 -13.32
CA PHE A 481 31.93 -10.35 -14.25
C PHE A 481 32.02 -9.14 -15.19
N LEU A 482 32.30 -7.94 -14.64
CA LEU A 482 32.46 -6.72 -15.43
C LEU A 482 33.64 -6.81 -16.42
N LYS A 483 34.76 -7.40 -16.00
CA LYS A 483 35.94 -7.58 -16.84
C LYS A 483 35.74 -8.59 -17.97
N ASP A 484 34.98 -9.66 -17.69
CA ASP A 484 34.74 -10.75 -18.66
C ASP A 484 33.63 -10.36 -19.67
N ALA A 485 32.91 -9.25 -19.44
CA ALA A 485 31.90 -8.78 -20.37
C ALA A 485 32.52 -8.34 -21.71
N PRO A 486 31.94 -8.73 -22.86
CA PRO A 486 32.41 -8.27 -24.17
C PRO A 486 32.22 -6.75 -24.29
N VAL A 487 33.01 -6.12 -25.12
CA VAL A 487 32.91 -4.69 -25.42
C VAL A 487 31.54 -4.39 -26.03
N GLY A 488 30.82 -3.44 -25.41
CA GLY A 488 29.48 -3.02 -25.83
C GLY A 488 29.05 -1.78 -25.08
N HIS A 489 27.81 -1.32 -25.30
CA HIS A 489 27.23 -0.21 -24.57
C HIS A 489 27.01 -0.55 -23.08
N THR A 490 26.62 -1.78 -22.80
CA THR A 490 26.35 -2.29 -21.45
C THR A 490 27.34 -3.41 -21.13
N PRO A 491 27.97 -3.41 -19.94
CA PRO A 491 28.88 -4.46 -19.50
C PRO A 491 28.09 -5.70 -19.07
N GLN A 492 27.65 -6.50 -20.05
CA GLN A 492 26.78 -7.64 -19.83
C GLN A 492 27.35 -8.88 -20.54
N THR A 493 27.24 -10.03 -19.87
CA THR A 493 27.57 -11.33 -20.47
C THR A 493 26.44 -12.32 -20.19
N LEU A 494 25.84 -12.83 -21.25
CA LEU A 494 24.70 -13.75 -21.15
C LEU A 494 25.10 -15.07 -20.46
N ALA A 495 26.30 -15.54 -20.68
CA ALA A 495 26.77 -16.81 -20.12
C ALA A 495 26.81 -16.86 -18.60
N ASN A 496 27.03 -15.72 -17.95
CA ASN A 496 27.19 -15.64 -16.49
C ASN A 496 26.16 -14.71 -15.82
N ALA A 497 25.12 -14.30 -16.54
CA ALA A 497 24.10 -13.33 -16.05
C ALA A 497 23.49 -13.77 -14.71
N TYR A 498 23.24 -15.06 -14.53
CA TYR A 498 22.63 -15.62 -13.33
C TYR A 498 23.57 -16.49 -12.50
N ALA A 499 24.89 -16.38 -12.69
CA ALA A 499 25.88 -17.22 -12.01
C ALA A 499 25.74 -17.20 -10.47
N PHE A 500 25.39 -16.05 -9.87
CA PHE A 500 25.15 -15.94 -8.43
C PHE A 500 23.93 -16.75 -8.01
N HIS A 501 22.84 -16.65 -8.74
CA HIS A 501 21.59 -17.37 -8.44
C HIS A 501 21.77 -18.88 -8.62
N GLU A 502 22.46 -19.31 -9.70
CA GLU A 502 22.78 -20.72 -9.96
C GLU A 502 23.66 -21.31 -8.86
N ALA A 503 24.70 -20.58 -8.43
CA ALA A 503 25.54 -20.99 -7.32
C ALA A 503 24.74 -21.16 -6.02
N PHE A 504 23.82 -20.24 -5.73
CA PHE A 504 22.96 -20.36 -4.55
C PHE A 504 22.02 -21.57 -4.64
N VAL A 505 21.41 -21.81 -5.79
CA VAL A 505 20.53 -22.98 -6.00
C VAL A 505 21.32 -24.29 -5.85
N LYS A 506 22.54 -24.35 -6.39
CA LYS A 506 23.37 -25.54 -6.36
C LYS A 506 24.07 -25.81 -5.04
N TYR A 507 24.58 -24.75 -4.40
CA TYR A 507 25.50 -24.86 -3.27
C TYR A 507 24.97 -24.18 -1.98
N GLY A 508 23.89 -23.40 -2.05
CA GLY A 508 23.39 -22.59 -0.94
C GLY A 508 24.21 -21.32 -0.66
N ASP A 509 25.14 -20.96 -1.56
CA ASP A 509 26.06 -19.83 -1.37
C ASP A 509 26.46 -19.19 -2.71
N MET A 510 26.12 -17.92 -2.91
CA MET A 510 26.46 -17.15 -4.11
C MET A 510 27.96 -16.90 -4.27
N ARG A 511 28.76 -16.97 -3.18
CA ARG A 511 30.23 -16.79 -3.22
C ARG A 511 30.92 -17.88 -4.04
N ARG A 512 30.23 -18.97 -4.29
CA ARG A 512 30.72 -20.10 -5.11
C ARG A 512 30.37 -19.96 -6.59
N ALA A 513 30.00 -18.76 -7.04
CA ALA A 513 29.75 -18.48 -8.45
C ALA A 513 31.06 -18.67 -9.24
N GLY A 514 31.01 -19.53 -10.28
CA GLY A 514 32.16 -19.89 -11.10
C GLY A 514 32.82 -21.23 -10.74
N GLU A 515 32.33 -21.94 -9.68
CA GLU A 515 32.64 -23.35 -9.40
C GLU A 515 31.60 -24.24 -10.13
#